data_49ccd575a8725afbd4ecf640894c694a
#
_entry.id   49ccd575a8725afbd4ecf640894c694a
#
_cell.length_a   1.000
_cell.length_b   1.000
_cell.length_c   1.000
_cell.angle_alpha   90.00
_cell.angle_beta   90.00
_cell.angle_gamma   90.00
#
_symmetry.space_group_name_H-M   'P 1'
#
loop_
_entity.id
_entity.type
_entity.pdbx_description
1 polymer ?
#
loop_
_entity_poly.entity_id
_entity_poly.type
_entity_poly.pdbx_seq_one_letter_code
_entity_poly.pdbx_strand_id
1 'polypeptide(L)'
;MVVLDLFSGAGGLSEGFWRQGCTFVGHVEADVNACNTLKTRTAYWNLKNKNKLDIYYRYLKQEISRDDLWNLANIDIFKDVINKEIGKETYSSIINQLKENLKDKNLSNVDVIIGGPPCQAYSIMGRASLGEKVKNDPRNQLFKYYVKFLKDFRPKMFVFENVEGFYSAGKGKYFEELKKAVDKAGYYMQDKLLTASDFGVLQSRKRVIIIGWKKSLKKKCFYPEFEKINLEEKVPSYNSVFDILDDLPPIELSPDPKVINEVRGENKYINISNEYLEFSKIRTKNFNILTHHIARYNNENDREIYSIALDKWFNENHRLQYNEIPIRLQRHKNKNANQNRFNVIKANEKIVNTIVAHISIDGHYYIHPDKKQLRSLSVREAARIQSFPDDFYFEGSRTATFK
;
A
#
# COMPACT_ATOMS: atom_id res chain seq x y z
N MET A 1 3.57 15.70 17.15
CA MET A 1 4.09 16.15 15.83
C MET A 1 2.91 16.22 14.87
N VAL A 2 2.76 17.35 14.16
CA VAL A 2 1.64 17.61 13.24
C VAL A 2 2.07 17.27 11.82
N VAL A 3 1.31 16.39 11.16
CA VAL A 3 1.64 15.82 9.85
C VAL A 3 0.54 16.21 8.83
N LEU A 4 0.98 16.52 7.61
CA LEU A 4 0.12 16.64 6.42
C LEU A 4 0.53 15.54 5.44
N ASP A 5 -0.42 14.73 5.01
CA ASP A 5 -0.19 13.67 4.02
C ASP A 5 -0.78 14.05 2.65
N LEU A 6 0.06 14.07 1.63
CA LEU A 6 -0.29 14.43 0.26
C LEU A 6 -0.16 13.19 -0.65
N PHE A 7 -1.12 12.98 -1.53
CA PHE A 7 -1.18 11.77 -2.37
C PHE A 7 -1.22 10.51 -1.50
N SER A 8 -2.10 10.55 -0.50
CA SER A 8 -2.09 9.64 0.65
C SER A 8 -2.35 8.17 0.29
N GLY A 9 -2.97 7.90 -0.87
CA GLY A 9 -3.45 6.57 -1.21
C GLY A 9 -4.37 6.02 -0.12
N ALA A 10 -4.24 4.76 0.20
CA ALA A 10 -4.99 4.12 1.29
C ALA A 10 -4.38 4.39 2.69
N GLY A 11 -3.35 5.24 2.82
CA GLY A 11 -2.75 5.60 4.11
C GLY A 11 -1.61 4.69 4.58
N GLY A 12 -0.98 3.94 3.67
CA GLY A 12 0.14 3.06 4.04
C GLY A 12 1.31 3.81 4.68
N LEU A 13 1.67 4.98 4.14
CA LEU A 13 2.72 5.83 4.73
C LEU A 13 2.26 6.45 6.05
N SER A 14 1.03 6.93 6.11
CA SER A 14 0.42 7.49 7.32
C SER A 14 0.37 6.50 8.48
N GLU A 15 0.20 5.21 8.23
CA GLU A 15 0.11 4.17 9.27
C GLU A 15 1.34 4.17 10.17
N GLY A 16 2.54 4.35 9.61
CA GLY A 16 3.77 4.47 10.39
C GLY A 16 3.78 5.68 11.32
N PHE A 17 3.27 6.82 10.86
CA PHE A 17 3.19 8.06 11.64
C PHE A 17 2.09 7.99 12.72
N TRP A 18 0.94 7.40 12.43
CA TRP A 18 -0.09 7.16 13.44
C TRP A 18 0.41 6.29 14.59
N ARG A 19 1.16 5.23 14.27
CA ARG A 19 1.78 4.34 15.28
C ARG A 19 2.76 5.06 16.21
N GLN A 20 3.32 6.19 15.77
CA GLN A 20 4.20 7.06 16.57
C GLN A 20 3.44 8.19 17.28
N GLY A 21 2.11 8.16 17.32
CA GLY A 21 1.29 9.16 18.00
C GLY A 21 1.28 10.53 17.31
N CYS A 22 1.51 10.58 16.00
CA CYS A 22 1.42 11.83 15.24
C CYS A 22 -0.04 12.24 15.02
N THR A 23 -0.28 13.55 15.00
CA THR A 23 -1.58 14.16 14.71
C THR A 23 -1.60 14.59 13.25
N PHE A 24 -2.62 14.20 12.49
CA PHE A 24 -2.78 14.63 11.12
C PHE A 24 -3.67 15.88 11.01
N VAL A 25 -3.21 16.86 10.23
CA VAL A 25 -4.03 18.01 9.85
C VAL A 25 -4.95 17.68 8.69
N GLY A 26 -4.53 16.74 7.84
CA GLY A 26 -5.32 16.25 6.73
C GLY A 26 -4.57 15.26 5.86
N HIS A 27 -5.36 14.52 5.08
CA HIS A 27 -4.93 13.62 4.02
C HIS A 27 -5.54 14.11 2.70
N VAL A 28 -4.74 14.26 1.65
CA VAL A 28 -5.24 14.69 0.33
C VAL A 28 -5.08 13.54 -0.65
N GLU A 29 -6.21 13.08 -1.20
CA GLU A 29 -6.25 11.93 -2.10
C GLU A 29 -7.36 12.11 -3.15
N ALA A 30 -7.12 11.66 -4.37
CA ALA A 30 -8.06 11.77 -5.48
C ALA A 30 -9.03 10.59 -5.57
N ASP A 31 -8.56 9.36 -5.27
CA ASP A 31 -9.38 8.14 -5.38
C ASP A 31 -10.37 8.05 -4.21
N VAL A 32 -11.67 7.96 -4.54
CA VAL A 32 -12.74 7.93 -3.55
C VAL A 32 -12.67 6.71 -2.62
N ASN A 33 -12.23 5.54 -3.11
CA ASN A 33 -12.14 4.33 -2.30
C ASN A 33 -10.95 4.43 -1.33
N ALA A 34 -9.83 4.98 -1.79
CA ALA A 34 -8.70 5.30 -0.93
C ALA A 34 -9.08 6.32 0.15
N CYS A 35 -9.83 7.37 -0.20
CA CYS A 35 -10.38 8.32 0.78
C CYS A 35 -11.29 7.65 1.81
N ASN A 36 -12.16 6.75 1.38
CA ASN A 36 -13.02 6.00 2.31
C ASN A 36 -12.20 5.12 3.24
N THR A 37 -11.17 4.44 2.72
CA THR A 37 -10.22 3.67 3.52
C THR A 37 -9.51 4.55 4.55
N LEU A 38 -9.04 5.74 4.15
CA LEU A 38 -8.43 6.72 5.05
C LEU A 38 -9.40 7.16 6.16
N LYS A 39 -10.67 7.44 5.83
CA LYS A 39 -11.70 7.78 6.83
C LYS A 39 -11.90 6.65 7.83
N THR A 40 -12.05 5.43 7.35
CA THR A 40 -12.18 4.23 8.21
C THR A 40 -10.95 4.03 9.09
N ARG A 41 -9.72 4.23 8.55
CA ARG A 41 -8.50 4.13 9.34
C ARG A 41 -8.33 5.29 10.33
N THR A 42 -8.74 6.49 9.98
CA THR A 42 -8.80 7.64 10.91
C THR A 42 -9.79 7.36 12.05
N ALA A 43 -10.95 6.77 11.73
CA ALA A 43 -11.92 6.32 12.74
C ALA A 43 -11.30 5.32 13.72
N TYR A 44 -10.56 4.32 13.22
CA TYR A 44 -9.84 3.35 14.04
C TYR A 44 -8.90 4.05 15.05
N TRP A 45 -8.05 4.97 14.57
CA TRP A 45 -7.09 5.66 15.44
C TRP A 45 -7.78 6.60 16.45
N ASN A 46 -8.85 7.29 16.05
CA ASN A 46 -9.65 8.12 16.97
C ASN A 46 -10.29 7.27 18.08
N LEU A 47 -10.87 6.13 17.72
CA LEU A 47 -11.50 5.22 18.68
C LEU A 47 -10.46 4.55 19.58
N LYS A 48 -9.31 4.17 19.04
CA LYS A 48 -8.19 3.61 19.79
C LYS A 48 -7.69 4.57 20.87
N ASN A 49 -7.49 5.84 20.51
CA ASN A 49 -7.04 6.88 21.44
C ASN A 49 -8.08 7.17 22.55
N LYS A 50 -9.35 6.84 22.30
CA LYS A 50 -10.46 6.98 23.26
C LYS A 50 -10.77 5.69 24.03
N ASN A 51 -10.01 4.60 23.82
CA ASN A 51 -10.27 3.25 24.36
C ASN A 51 -11.66 2.70 23.99
N LYS A 52 -12.13 2.94 22.75
CA LYS A 52 -13.44 2.55 22.22
C LYS A 52 -13.33 1.69 20.95
N LEU A 53 -12.31 0.83 20.86
CA LEU A 53 -12.09 -0.03 19.69
C LEU A 53 -13.21 -1.07 19.47
N ASP A 54 -14.00 -1.36 20.50
CA ASP A 54 -15.20 -2.21 20.39
C ASP A 54 -16.15 -1.73 19.27
N ILE A 55 -16.33 -0.42 19.11
CA ILE A 55 -17.13 0.18 18.02
C ILE A 55 -16.54 -0.19 16.64
N TYR A 56 -15.20 -0.10 16.50
CA TYR A 56 -14.54 -0.47 15.25
C TYR A 56 -14.68 -1.98 14.97
N TYR A 57 -14.55 -2.82 15.98
CA TYR A 57 -14.70 -4.26 15.84
C TYR A 57 -16.13 -4.65 15.48
N ARG A 58 -17.15 -3.96 15.97
CA ARG A 58 -18.55 -4.14 15.54
C ARG A 58 -18.72 -3.84 14.04
N TYR A 59 -18.03 -2.81 13.54
CA TYR A 59 -18.01 -2.54 12.10
C TYR A 59 -17.34 -3.67 11.31
N LEU A 60 -16.17 -4.16 11.73
CA LEU A 60 -15.51 -5.28 11.07
C LEU A 60 -16.40 -6.53 11.02
N LYS A 61 -17.22 -6.75 12.06
CA LYS A 61 -18.20 -7.85 12.16
C LYS A 61 -19.50 -7.59 11.39
N GLN A 62 -19.66 -6.41 10.78
CA GLN A 62 -20.88 -5.98 10.08
C GLN A 62 -22.12 -5.78 11.00
N GLU A 63 -21.90 -5.57 12.29
CA GLU A 63 -22.97 -5.25 13.25
C GLU A 63 -23.45 -3.79 13.15
N ILE A 64 -22.62 -2.90 12.64
CA ILE A 64 -22.95 -1.50 12.36
C ILE A 64 -22.49 -1.12 10.94
N SER A 65 -23.13 -0.13 10.35
CA SER A 65 -22.77 0.40 9.05
C SER A 65 -21.46 1.22 9.09
N ARG A 66 -20.90 1.48 7.93
CA ARG A 66 -19.75 2.38 7.78
C ARG A 66 -20.06 3.81 8.26
N ASP A 67 -21.25 4.29 7.94
CA ASP A 67 -21.68 5.63 8.32
C ASP A 67 -21.88 5.74 9.83
N ASP A 68 -22.39 4.70 10.49
CA ASP A 68 -22.45 4.62 11.95
C ASP A 68 -21.05 4.65 12.57
N LEU A 69 -20.10 3.86 12.03
CA LEU A 69 -18.71 3.88 12.50
C LEU A 69 -18.12 5.29 12.45
N TRP A 70 -18.26 5.97 11.30
CA TRP A 70 -17.69 7.29 11.10
C TRP A 70 -18.30 8.34 12.03
N ASN A 71 -19.63 8.30 12.21
CA ASN A 71 -20.33 9.21 13.11
C ASN A 71 -19.92 8.96 14.59
N LEU A 72 -19.81 7.70 15.01
CA LEU A 72 -19.43 7.34 16.38
C LEU A 72 -17.95 7.65 16.69
N ALA A 73 -17.09 7.59 15.69
CA ALA A 73 -15.67 7.87 15.86
C ALA A 73 -15.38 9.37 16.04
N ASN A 74 -15.81 10.18 15.13
CA ASN A 74 -15.81 11.66 15.15
C ASN A 74 -16.27 12.19 13.78
N ILE A 75 -17.16 13.16 13.76
CA ILE A 75 -17.65 13.80 12.54
C ILE A 75 -16.55 14.54 11.75
N ASP A 76 -15.48 15.00 12.44
CA ASP A 76 -14.36 15.72 11.80
C ASP A 76 -13.55 14.85 10.81
N ILE A 77 -13.73 13.52 10.82
CA ILE A 77 -13.11 12.58 9.84
C ILE A 77 -13.39 13.05 8.40
N PHE A 78 -14.56 13.63 8.14
CA PHE A 78 -14.92 14.10 6.81
C PHE A 78 -14.10 15.34 6.39
N LYS A 79 -13.65 16.15 7.34
CA LYS A 79 -12.77 17.29 7.09
C LYS A 79 -11.31 16.86 6.94
N ASP A 80 -10.89 15.81 7.66
CA ASP A 80 -9.52 15.34 7.68
C ASP A 80 -9.11 14.65 6.38
N VAL A 81 -10.05 14.07 5.64
CA VAL A 81 -9.79 13.40 4.36
C VAL A 81 -10.37 14.22 3.22
N ILE A 82 -9.50 14.89 2.50
CA ILE A 82 -9.85 15.78 1.39
C ILE A 82 -9.82 14.99 0.08
N ASN A 83 -11.00 14.62 -0.43
CA ASN A 83 -11.13 13.91 -1.70
C ASN A 83 -11.03 14.89 -2.87
N LYS A 84 -9.82 15.23 -3.26
CA LYS A 84 -9.55 16.11 -4.41
C LYS A 84 -8.25 15.70 -5.09
N GLU A 85 -8.25 15.74 -6.43
CA GLU A 85 -7.01 15.67 -7.20
C GLU A 85 -6.21 16.97 -7.01
N ILE A 86 -4.92 16.84 -6.70
CA ILE A 86 -4.03 17.99 -6.55
C ILE A 86 -3.70 18.56 -7.94
N GLY A 87 -4.15 19.78 -8.20
CA GLY A 87 -3.98 20.44 -9.48
C GLY A 87 -4.23 21.95 -9.41
N LYS A 88 -4.13 22.63 -10.55
CA LYS A 88 -4.25 24.09 -10.64
C LYS A 88 -5.58 24.59 -10.08
N GLU A 89 -6.69 23.93 -10.40
CA GLU A 89 -8.05 24.36 -10.07
C GLU A 89 -8.40 24.06 -8.60
N THR A 90 -7.87 22.97 -8.06
CA THR A 90 -8.21 22.48 -6.72
C THR A 90 -7.27 22.98 -5.63
N TYR A 91 -6.07 23.43 -5.99
CA TYR A 91 -5.00 23.78 -5.05
C TYR A 91 -5.46 24.77 -3.97
N SER A 92 -6.08 25.89 -4.37
CA SER A 92 -6.52 26.93 -3.42
C SER A 92 -7.58 26.42 -2.44
N SER A 93 -8.52 25.60 -2.92
CA SER A 93 -9.54 25.00 -2.06
C SER A 93 -8.98 23.99 -1.07
N ILE A 94 -7.95 23.21 -1.47
CA ILE A 94 -7.24 22.29 -0.59
C ILE A 94 -6.50 23.06 0.52
N ILE A 95 -5.74 24.11 0.15
CA ILE A 95 -5.03 24.96 1.12
C ILE A 95 -5.98 25.57 2.13
N ASN A 96 -7.12 26.10 1.68
CA ASN A 96 -8.11 26.73 2.57
C ASN A 96 -8.67 25.70 3.57
N GLN A 97 -9.04 24.52 3.11
CA GLN A 97 -9.52 23.42 3.97
C GLN A 97 -8.47 23.00 5.00
N LEU A 98 -7.20 22.84 4.60
CA LEU A 98 -6.12 22.49 5.52
C LEU A 98 -5.84 23.58 6.57
N LYS A 99 -5.95 24.86 6.20
CA LYS A 99 -5.83 25.98 7.15
C LYS A 99 -7.00 26.02 8.12
N GLU A 100 -8.21 25.73 7.66
CA GLU A 100 -9.38 25.56 8.52
C GLU A 100 -9.19 24.41 9.50
N ASN A 101 -8.74 23.25 9.02
CA ASN A 101 -8.44 22.08 9.87
C ASN A 101 -7.39 22.41 10.96
N LEU A 102 -6.34 23.19 10.64
CA LEU A 102 -5.36 23.64 11.62
C LEU A 102 -6.05 24.47 12.72
N LYS A 103 -6.93 25.40 12.33
CA LYS A 103 -7.67 26.25 13.26
C LYS A 103 -8.63 25.44 14.13
N ASP A 104 -9.44 24.59 13.54
CA ASP A 104 -10.44 23.76 14.24
C ASP A 104 -9.79 22.83 15.27
N LYS A 105 -8.58 22.35 14.98
CA LYS A 105 -7.80 21.48 15.88
C LYS A 105 -6.89 22.24 16.85
N ASN A 106 -6.93 23.58 16.86
CA ASN A 106 -6.00 24.41 17.64
C ASN A 106 -4.52 24.11 17.40
N LEU A 107 -4.17 23.79 16.16
CA LEU A 107 -2.80 23.49 15.75
C LEU A 107 -2.16 24.73 15.10
N SER A 108 -0.96 25.10 15.53
CA SER A 108 -0.28 26.30 15.05
C SER A 108 0.36 26.13 13.67
N ASN A 109 0.93 24.96 13.40
CA ASN A 109 1.74 24.71 12.20
C ASN A 109 1.73 23.22 11.81
N VAL A 110 2.08 22.95 10.56
CA VAL A 110 2.48 21.63 10.11
C VAL A 110 3.97 21.41 10.41
N ASP A 111 4.32 20.35 11.14
CA ASP A 111 5.70 20.02 11.43
C ASP A 111 6.35 19.25 10.29
N VAL A 112 5.61 18.30 9.68
CA VAL A 112 6.11 17.43 8.62
C VAL A 112 5.06 17.29 7.51
N ILE A 113 5.51 17.42 6.26
CA ILE A 113 4.72 16.99 5.09
C ILE A 113 5.26 15.66 4.61
N ILE A 114 4.39 14.68 4.46
CA ILE A 114 4.72 13.38 3.86
C ILE A 114 3.96 13.21 2.55
N GLY A 115 4.42 12.30 1.68
CA GLY A 115 3.65 11.93 0.49
C GLY A 115 4.46 11.32 -0.63
N GLY A 116 3.77 10.60 -1.50
CA GLY A 116 4.31 9.95 -2.68
C GLY A 116 3.56 10.37 -3.95
N PRO A 117 3.93 11.47 -4.62
CA PRO A 117 3.25 11.86 -5.86
C PRO A 117 3.27 10.73 -6.88
N PRO A 118 2.12 10.44 -7.56
CA PRO A 118 2.02 9.34 -8.48
C PRO A 118 3.04 9.43 -9.62
N CYS A 119 3.67 8.30 -9.91
CA CYS A 119 4.80 8.17 -10.80
C CYS A 119 4.51 7.20 -11.95
N GLN A 120 3.31 7.27 -12.55
CA GLN A 120 2.93 6.33 -13.60
C GLN A 120 3.83 6.42 -14.83
N ALA A 121 4.35 7.59 -15.14
CA ALA A 121 5.30 7.81 -16.23
C ALA A 121 6.71 7.23 -15.95
N TYR A 122 7.03 6.85 -14.73
CA TYR A 122 8.37 6.43 -14.33
C TYR A 122 8.44 4.94 -13.97
N SER A 123 7.29 4.30 -13.69
CA SER A 123 7.24 2.86 -13.46
C SER A 123 7.44 2.09 -14.76
N ILE A 124 8.06 0.92 -14.69
CA ILE A 124 8.30 0.04 -15.86
C ILE A 124 6.96 -0.30 -16.53
N MET A 125 5.93 -0.61 -15.75
CA MET A 125 4.60 -0.95 -16.27
C MET A 125 3.86 0.27 -16.83
N GLY A 126 3.98 1.44 -16.19
CA GLY A 126 3.39 2.67 -16.69
C GLY A 126 4.02 3.12 -18.01
N ARG A 127 5.33 2.96 -18.18
CA ARG A 127 6.01 3.22 -19.46
C ARG A 127 5.57 2.27 -20.56
N ALA A 128 5.39 1.00 -20.27
CA ALA A 128 4.92 0.01 -21.23
C ALA A 128 3.48 0.28 -21.70
N SER A 129 2.61 0.80 -20.83
CA SER A 129 1.20 1.08 -21.16
C SER A 129 0.99 2.43 -21.88
N LEU A 130 1.79 3.45 -21.59
CA LEU A 130 1.62 4.82 -22.09
C LEU A 130 2.44 5.14 -23.34
N GLY A 131 3.48 4.36 -23.65
CA GLY A 131 4.35 4.59 -24.81
C GLY A 131 4.90 6.03 -24.86
N GLU A 132 4.82 6.70 -26.01
CA GLU A 132 5.31 8.09 -26.16
C GLU A 132 4.51 9.14 -25.39
N LYS A 133 3.25 8.86 -25.02
CA LYS A 133 2.41 9.77 -24.21
C LYS A 133 3.00 10.04 -22.83
N VAL A 134 3.90 9.20 -22.34
CA VAL A 134 4.63 9.38 -21.08
C VAL A 134 5.29 10.76 -20.98
N LYS A 135 5.86 11.29 -22.06
CA LYS A 135 6.61 12.55 -22.04
C LYS A 135 5.75 13.76 -21.67
N ASN A 136 4.48 13.74 -22.01
CA ASN A 136 3.55 14.87 -21.83
C ASN A 136 2.50 14.60 -20.73
N ASP A 137 2.68 13.56 -19.93
CA ASP A 137 1.75 13.25 -18.86
C ASP A 137 1.81 14.34 -17.76
N PRO A 138 0.71 15.03 -17.45
CA PRO A 138 0.68 16.10 -16.45
C PRO A 138 1.10 15.63 -15.05
N ARG A 139 0.95 14.33 -14.76
CA ARG A 139 1.37 13.72 -13.49
C ARG A 139 2.87 13.79 -13.26
N ASN A 140 3.68 13.95 -14.32
CA ASN A 140 5.12 14.19 -14.21
C ASN A 140 5.47 15.50 -13.49
N GLN A 141 4.51 16.41 -13.34
CA GLN A 141 4.69 17.73 -12.71
C GLN A 141 4.11 17.79 -11.29
N LEU A 142 3.53 16.70 -10.78
CA LEU A 142 2.87 16.72 -9.45
C LEU A 142 3.85 16.99 -8.31
N PHE A 143 5.13 16.64 -8.45
CA PHE A 143 6.16 17.02 -7.48
C PHE A 143 6.28 18.55 -7.31
N LYS A 144 5.93 19.35 -8.34
CA LYS A 144 5.93 20.82 -8.23
C LYS A 144 4.85 21.31 -7.28
N TYR A 145 3.69 20.65 -7.25
CA TYR A 145 2.66 20.94 -6.25
C TYR A 145 3.11 20.55 -4.85
N TYR A 146 3.79 19.40 -4.71
CA TYR A 146 4.37 19.02 -3.42
C TYR A 146 5.29 20.12 -2.89
N VAL A 147 6.20 20.64 -3.71
CA VAL A 147 7.07 21.76 -3.34
C VAL A 147 6.30 23.05 -3.06
N LYS A 148 5.16 23.28 -3.73
CA LYS A 148 4.30 24.42 -3.45
C LYS A 148 3.69 24.34 -2.04
N PHE A 149 3.25 23.13 -1.61
CA PHE A 149 2.83 22.91 -0.22
C PHE A 149 3.96 23.16 0.79
N LEU A 150 5.21 22.78 0.47
CA LEU A 150 6.37 23.12 1.32
C LEU A 150 6.52 24.63 1.52
N LYS A 151 6.29 25.45 0.48
CA LYS A 151 6.37 26.90 0.55
C LYS A 151 5.23 27.51 1.38
N ASP A 152 4.01 26.97 1.25
CA ASP A 152 2.82 27.53 1.88
C ASP A 152 2.72 27.15 3.38
N PHE A 153 3.04 25.91 3.75
CA PHE A 153 2.97 25.43 5.14
C PHE A 153 4.32 25.55 5.88
N ARG A 154 5.42 25.67 5.16
CA ARG A 154 6.77 25.83 5.72
C ARG A 154 7.10 24.83 6.84
N PRO A 155 6.86 23.50 6.67
CA PRO A 155 7.13 22.51 7.70
C PRO A 155 8.61 22.49 8.10
N LYS A 156 8.91 21.91 9.26
CA LYS A 156 10.32 21.71 9.70
C LYS A 156 11.02 20.68 8.81
N MET A 157 10.27 19.64 8.43
CA MET A 157 10.79 18.51 7.63
C MET A 157 9.75 18.07 6.60
N PHE A 158 10.21 17.27 5.62
CA PHE A 158 9.34 16.55 4.72
C PHE A 158 9.89 15.15 4.41
N VAL A 159 9.00 14.25 4.05
CA VAL A 159 9.32 12.91 3.53
C VAL A 159 8.60 12.72 2.19
N PHE A 160 9.37 12.50 1.14
CA PHE A 160 8.88 12.29 -0.20
C PHE A 160 9.24 10.87 -0.65
N GLU A 161 8.25 10.06 -0.98
CA GLU A 161 8.43 8.68 -1.43
C GLU A 161 8.23 8.58 -2.94
N ASN A 162 9.04 7.75 -3.60
CA ASN A 162 8.81 7.41 -5.00
C ASN A 162 9.41 6.05 -5.39
N VAL A 163 9.11 5.58 -6.59
CA VAL A 163 9.72 4.37 -7.16
C VAL A 163 11.16 4.63 -7.60
N GLU A 164 12.00 3.58 -7.66
CA GLU A 164 13.40 3.65 -8.12
C GLU A 164 13.53 4.34 -9.50
N GLY A 165 12.57 4.09 -10.41
CA GLY A 165 12.55 4.72 -11.74
C GLY A 165 12.49 6.25 -11.74
N PHE A 166 12.18 6.89 -10.61
CA PHE A 166 12.20 8.34 -10.47
C PHE A 166 13.60 8.96 -10.70
N TYR A 167 14.67 8.27 -10.33
CA TYR A 167 16.04 8.71 -10.59
C TYR A 167 16.37 8.84 -12.08
N SER A 168 15.88 7.91 -12.89
CA SER A 168 16.17 7.86 -14.34
C SER A 168 15.11 8.51 -15.21
N ALA A 169 14.00 8.94 -14.63
CA ALA A 169 12.87 9.54 -15.34
C ALA A 169 13.25 10.81 -16.10
N GLY A 170 12.85 10.88 -17.37
CA GLY A 170 13.25 12.00 -18.23
C GLY A 170 14.76 12.17 -18.34
N LYS A 171 15.55 11.07 -18.31
CA LYS A 171 17.02 11.07 -18.26
C LYS A 171 17.56 11.81 -16.99
N GLY A 172 16.88 11.64 -15.86
CA GLY A 172 17.25 12.28 -14.58
C GLY A 172 16.71 13.70 -14.40
N LYS A 173 16.09 14.29 -15.42
CA LYS A 173 15.63 15.69 -15.42
C LYS A 173 14.68 15.99 -14.24
N TYR A 174 13.71 15.11 -13.96
CA TYR A 174 12.70 15.39 -12.94
C TYR A 174 13.27 15.36 -11.51
N PHE A 175 14.24 14.50 -11.26
CA PHE A 175 14.95 14.47 -9.98
C PHE A 175 15.77 15.74 -9.76
N GLU A 176 16.48 16.20 -10.77
CA GLU A 176 17.24 17.45 -10.72
C GLU A 176 16.33 18.69 -10.61
N GLU A 177 15.16 18.69 -11.27
CA GLU A 177 14.17 19.75 -11.10
C GLU A 177 13.62 19.78 -9.68
N LEU A 178 13.35 18.60 -9.06
CA LEU A 178 12.92 18.51 -7.66
C LEU A 178 14.00 19.10 -6.74
N LYS A 179 15.26 18.71 -6.88
CA LYS A 179 16.38 19.26 -6.08
C LYS A 179 16.41 20.78 -6.12
N LYS A 180 16.40 21.35 -7.33
CA LYS A 180 16.41 22.80 -7.53
C LYS A 180 15.19 23.49 -6.92
N ALA A 181 14.01 22.88 -7.04
CA ALA A 181 12.76 23.44 -6.51
C ALA A 181 12.72 23.42 -4.97
N VAL A 182 13.20 22.33 -4.36
CA VAL A 182 13.34 22.17 -2.91
C VAL A 182 14.36 23.15 -2.34
N ASP A 183 15.51 23.29 -2.99
CA ASP A 183 16.54 24.24 -2.61
C ASP A 183 16.01 25.69 -2.61
N LYS A 184 15.32 26.09 -3.70
CA LYS A 184 14.64 27.40 -3.82
C LYS A 184 13.51 27.59 -2.81
N ALA A 185 12.91 26.50 -2.32
CA ALA A 185 11.90 26.54 -1.25
C ALA A 185 12.50 26.71 0.15
N GLY A 186 13.82 26.71 0.27
CA GLY A 186 14.54 26.91 1.54
C GLY A 186 14.80 25.63 2.34
N TYR A 187 14.90 24.48 1.66
CA TYR A 187 15.17 23.19 2.28
C TYR A 187 16.47 22.57 1.77
N TYR A 188 17.14 21.84 2.66
CA TYR A 188 18.08 20.79 2.29
C TYR A 188 17.31 19.52 2.01
N MET A 189 17.86 18.62 1.21
CA MET A 189 17.33 17.27 1.04
C MET A 189 18.43 16.24 0.86
N GLN A 190 18.17 15.04 1.32
CA GLN A 190 18.98 13.85 1.06
C GLN A 190 18.06 12.71 0.66
N ASP A 191 18.56 11.80 -0.16
CA ASP A 191 17.81 10.67 -0.68
C ASP A 191 18.56 9.36 -0.48
N LYS A 192 17.81 8.28 -0.28
CA LYS A 192 18.33 6.91 -0.29
C LYS A 192 17.34 6.00 -1.02
N LEU A 193 17.89 5.02 -1.74
CA LEU A 193 17.11 3.90 -2.23
C LEU A 193 17.07 2.86 -1.12
N LEU A 194 15.88 2.61 -0.57
CA LEU A 194 15.67 1.64 0.50
C LEU A 194 14.93 0.41 -0.03
N THR A 195 15.30 -0.75 0.48
CA THR A 195 14.63 -2.02 0.18
C THR A 195 13.81 -2.43 1.41
N ALA A 196 12.52 -2.66 1.24
CA ALA A 196 11.60 -2.92 2.36
C ALA A 196 11.99 -4.17 3.17
N SER A 197 12.59 -5.18 2.52
CA SER A 197 13.08 -6.38 3.21
C SER A 197 14.20 -6.10 4.22
N ASP A 198 14.99 -5.04 4.01
CA ASP A 198 16.00 -4.63 4.99
C ASP A 198 15.39 -4.16 6.33
N PHE A 199 14.08 -3.94 6.35
CA PHE A 199 13.31 -3.45 7.50
C PHE A 199 12.21 -4.42 7.93
N GLY A 200 12.37 -5.70 7.63
CA GLY A 200 11.49 -6.77 8.08
C GLY A 200 10.21 -6.96 7.28
N VAL A 201 10.02 -6.26 6.16
CA VAL A 201 8.89 -6.49 5.24
C VAL A 201 9.21 -7.64 4.30
N LEU A 202 8.28 -8.58 4.09
CA LEU A 202 8.55 -9.83 3.36
C LEU A 202 8.51 -9.68 1.84
N GLN A 203 8.85 -8.51 1.32
CA GLN A 203 8.96 -8.30 -0.13
C GLN A 203 10.18 -7.45 -0.52
N SER A 204 10.74 -7.73 -1.69
CA SER A 204 11.89 -7.01 -2.27
C SER A 204 11.49 -5.65 -2.88
N ARG A 205 10.67 -4.86 -2.13
CA ARG A 205 10.14 -3.57 -2.59
C ARG A 205 11.17 -2.46 -2.41
N LYS A 206 11.65 -1.89 -3.51
CA LYS A 206 12.57 -0.75 -3.50
C LYS A 206 11.84 0.57 -3.65
N ARG A 207 12.22 1.56 -2.84
CA ARG A 207 11.67 2.92 -2.89
C ARG A 207 12.75 3.96 -2.65
N VAL A 208 12.66 5.04 -3.41
CA VAL A 208 13.43 6.26 -3.15
C VAL A 208 12.72 6.99 -2.02
N ILE A 209 13.41 7.17 -0.90
CA ILE A 209 12.94 7.96 0.22
C ILE A 209 13.80 9.22 0.30
N ILE A 210 13.17 10.36 0.11
CA ILE A 210 13.82 11.67 0.21
C ILE A 210 13.36 12.30 1.51
N ILE A 211 14.30 12.68 2.35
CA ILE A 211 14.04 13.45 3.57
C ILE A 211 14.65 14.83 3.40
N GLY A 212 13.86 15.85 3.66
CA GLY A 212 14.32 17.23 3.63
C GLY A 212 14.00 17.97 4.90
N TRP A 213 14.79 18.98 5.20
CA TRP A 213 14.66 19.83 6.39
C TRP A 213 14.95 21.29 6.05
N LYS A 214 14.29 22.16 6.78
CA LYS A 214 14.35 23.59 6.56
C LYS A 214 15.75 24.14 6.84
N LYS A 215 16.29 24.93 5.91
CA LYS A 215 17.63 25.53 6.03
C LYS A 215 17.80 26.42 7.27
N SER A 216 16.71 27.04 7.75
CA SER A 216 16.72 27.88 8.95
C SER A 216 16.84 27.12 10.27
N LEU A 217 16.77 25.79 10.27
CA LEU A 217 17.01 25.00 11.48
C LEU A 217 18.49 25.06 11.83
N LYS A 218 18.83 25.64 13.01
CA LYS A 218 20.20 25.81 13.47
C LYS A 218 20.93 24.50 13.76
N LYS A 219 20.21 23.40 13.99
CA LYS A 219 20.79 22.06 14.18
C LYS A 219 21.14 21.44 12.83
N LYS A 220 22.32 20.87 12.69
CA LYS A 220 22.66 20.00 11.57
C LYS A 220 21.68 18.82 11.60
N CYS A 221 20.82 18.73 10.60
CA CYS A 221 19.98 17.56 10.38
C CYS A 221 20.70 16.64 9.40
N PHE A 222 20.60 15.34 9.62
CA PHE A 222 21.19 14.34 8.75
C PHE A 222 20.08 13.40 8.30
N TYR A 223 20.27 12.78 7.16
CA TYR A 223 19.44 11.64 6.78
C TYR A 223 19.62 10.56 7.85
N PRO A 224 18.54 10.09 8.49
CA PRO A 224 18.67 9.11 9.55
C PRO A 224 19.31 7.82 9.01
N GLU A 225 20.19 7.24 9.78
CA GLU A 225 20.62 5.87 9.56
C GLU A 225 19.54 4.96 10.10
N PHE A 226 18.85 4.28 9.20
CA PHE A 226 17.85 3.29 9.58
C PHE A 226 18.58 1.97 9.91
N GLU A 227 18.38 1.49 11.11
CA GLU A 227 18.87 0.17 11.50
C GLU A 227 18.15 -0.91 10.70
N LYS A 228 18.92 -1.76 10.04
CA LYS A 228 18.38 -2.92 9.33
C LYS A 228 17.93 -3.98 10.34
N ILE A 229 16.82 -4.62 10.04
CA ILE A 229 16.26 -5.67 10.88
C ILE A 229 16.81 -7.01 10.39
N ASN A 230 17.57 -7.69 11.24
CA ASN A 230 17.92 -9.08 11.04
C ASN A 230 16.75 -9.96 11.57
N LEU A 231 15.94 -10.48 10.64
CA LEU A 231 14.79 -11.31 11.00
C LEU A 231 15.18 -12.61 11.68
N GLU A 232 16.34 -13.18 11.37
CA GLU A 232 16.82 -14.43 12.00
C GLU A 232 17.12 -14.23 13.50
N GLU A 233 17.58 -13.04 13.87
CA GLU A 233 17.80 -12.68 15.29
C GLU A 233 16.52 -12.25 16.02
N LYS A 234 15.66 -11.50 15.32
CA LYS A 234 14.45 -10.91 15.93
C LYS A 234 13.28 -11.87 16.00
N VAL A 235 13.19 -12.80 15.07
CA VAL A 235 12.12 -13.79 14.93
C VAL A 235 12.72 -15.13 14.49
N PRO A 236 13.42 -15.87 15.38
CA PRO A 236 14.11 -17.11 15.04
C PRO A 236 13.19 -18.19 14.47
N SER A 237 11.93 -18.18 14.83
CA SER A 237 10.90 -19.13 14.35
C SER A 237 10.44 -18.84 12.91
N TYR A 238 10.78 -17.67 12.35
CA TYR A 238 10.37 -17.32 10.99
C TYR A 238 11.20 -18.08 9.94
N ASN A 239 10.53 -18.90 9.14
CA ASN A 239 11.18 -19.74 8.12
C ASN A 239 10.93 -19.22 6.70
N SER A 240 9.70 -18.83 6.40
CA SER A 240 9.30 -18.44 5.05
C SER A 240 8.01 -17.60 5.04
N VAL A 241 7.65 -17.09 3.87
CA VAL A 241 6.40 -16.33 3.69
C VAL A 241 5.16 -17.20 3.95
N PHE A 242 5.26 -18.53 3.93
CA PHE A 242 4.15 -19.38 4.38
C PHE A 242 3.72 -19.08 5.80
N ASP A 243 4.64 -18.70 6.70
CA ASP A 243 4.36 -18.43 8.11
C ASP A 243 3.36 -17.27 8.31
N ILE A 244 3.20 -16.38 7.30
CA ILE A 244 2.18 -15.31 7.36
C ILE A 244 0.87 -15.67 6.67
N LEU A 245 0.78 -16.83 6.05
CA LEU A 245 -0.40 -17.29 5.32
C LEU A 245 -1.06 -18.52 5.96
N ASP A 246 -0.33 -19.27 6.79
CA ASP A 246 -0.71 -20.58 7.30
C ASP A 246 -1.83 -20.56 8.35
N ASP A 247 -2.09 -19.40 8.95
CA ASP A 247 -3.22 -19.21 9.87
C ASP A 247 -4.51 -18.77 9.16
N LEU A 248 -4.43 -18.47 7.85
CA LEU A 248 -5.60 -18.11 7.05
C LEU A 248 -6.30 -19.37 6.54
N PRO A 249 -7.63 -19.48 6.68
CA PRO A 249 -8.36 -20.65 6.21
C PRO A 249 -8.34 -20.76 4.67
N PRO A 250 -8.49 -21.96 4.11
CA PRO A 250 -8.68 -22.10 2.67
C PRO A 250 -9.97 -21.40 2.23
N ILE A 251 -9.96 -20.85 1.00
CA ILE A 251 -11.15 -20.26 0.38
C ILE A 251 -11.74 -21.26 -0.60
N GLU A 252 -12.96 -21.72 -0.33
CA GLU A 252 -13.70 -22.54 -1.26
C GLU A 252 -14.12 -21.71 -2.48
N LEU A 253 -13.76 -22.18 -3.67
CA LEU A 253 -14.06 -21.48 -4.92
C LEU A 253 -15.41 -21.92 -5.46
N SER A 254 -16.33 -20.96 -5.62
CA SER A 254 -17.59 -21.22 -6.32
C SER A 254 -17.35 -21.42 -7.83
N PRO A 255 -18.09 -22.31 -8.49
CA PRO A 255 -18.11 -22.39 -9.95
C PRO A 255 -18.85 -21.20 -10.58
N ASP A 256 -19.70 -20.50 -9.82
CA ASP A 256 -20.45 -19.33 -10.29
C ASP A 256 -19.62 -18.04 -10.11
N PRO A 257 -19.31 -17.30 -11.20
CA PRO A 257 -18.54 -16.06 -11.11
C PRO A 257 -19.27 -14.92 -10.37
N LYS A 258 -20.57 -15.04 -10.13
CA LYS A 258 -21.38 -14.07 -9.38
C LYS A 258 -21.26 -14.24 -7.87
N VAL A 259 -20.82 -15.41 -7.42
CA VAL A 259 -20.64 -15.71 -6.00
C VAL A 259 -19.32 -15.11 -5.49
N ILE A 260 -19.40 -14.39 -4.39
CA ILE A 260 -18.24 -13.83 -3.71
C ILE A 260 -17.59 -14.92 -2.86
N ASN A 261 -16.34 -15.25 -3.18
CA ASN A 261 -15.53 -16.22 -2.44
C ASN A 261 -14.80 -15.49 -1.30
N GLU A 262 -15.46 -15.24 -0.19
CA GLU A 262 -14.90 -14.56 0.98
C GLU A 262 -15.07 -15.41 2.24
N VAL A 263 -14.00 -15.53 3.04
CA VAL A 263 -14.07 -16.00 4.43
C VAL A 263 -13.93 -14.79 5.33
N ARG A 264 -14.94 -14.52 6.16
CA ARG A 264 -15.02 -13.33 7.02
C ARG A 264 -15.67 -13.64 8.37
N GLY A 265 -15.27 -12.90 9.38
CA GLY A 265 -15.91 -12.91 10.71
C GLY A 265 -14.96 -13.29 11.84
N GLU A 266 -15.52 -13.41 13.06
CA GLU A 266 -14.78 -13.85 14.24
C GLU A 266 -14.43 -15.33 14.18
N ASN A 267 -13.29 -15.68 14.80
CA ASN A 267 -12.83 -17.06 14.97
C ASN A 267 -12.69 -17.83 13.63
N LYS A 268 -12.35 -17.12 12.57
CA LYS A 268 -12.13 -17.73 11.23
C LYS A 268 -10.69 -18.12 10.98
N TYR A 269 -9.72 -17.59 11.73
CA TYR A 269 -8.34 -18.05 11.63
C TYR A 269 -8.22 -19.50 12.10
N ILE A 270 -7.41 -20.29 11.39
CA ILE A 270 -7.26 -21.72 11.70
C ILE A 270 -6.15 -22.00 12.72
N ASN A 271 -5.22 -21.06 12.89
CA ASN A 271 -4.14 -21.14 13.85
C ASN A 271 -4.06 -19.85 14.69
N ILE A 272 -3.36 -19.94 15.83
CA ILE A 272 -2.98 -18.77 16.62
C ILE A 272 -1.98 -17.91 15.84
N SER A 273 -1.86 -16.62 16.23
CA SER A 273 -0.83 -15.74 15.69
C SER A 273 0.56 -16.29 16.00
N ASN A 274 1.43 -16.27 15.00
CA ASN A 274 2.83 -16.69 15.17
C ASN A 274 3.73 -15.50 15.55
N GLU A 275 4.99 -15.80 15.90
CA GLU A 275 5.95 -14.81 16.36
C GLU A 275 6.19 -13.69 15.35
N TYR A 276 6.26 -13.99 14.04
CA TYR A 276 6.45 -12.97 13.01
C TYR A 276 5.23 -12.04 12.90
N LEU A 277 4.02 -12.57 12.89
CA LEU A 277 2.78 -11.78 12.81
C LEU A 277 2.68 -10.81 14.00
N GLU A 278 3.13 -11.22 15.18
CA GLU A 278 3.16 -10.37 16.38
C GLU A 278 4.27 -9.34 16.33
N PHE A 279 5.49 -9.75 15.98
CA PHE A 279 6.64 -8.85 15.83
C PHE A 279 6.35 -7.74 14.82
N SER A 280 5.84 -8.09 13.65
CA SER A 280 5.48 -7.15 12.59
C SER A 280 4.21 -6.34 12.88
N LYS A 281 3.47 -6.71 13.94
CA LYS A 281 2.16 -6.14 14.29
C LYS A 281 1.12 -6.30 13.16
N ILE A 282 1.26 -7.35 12.36
CA ILE A 282 0.26 -7.71 11.35
C ILE A 282 -0.96 -8.28 12.05
N ARG A 283 -0.77 -9.25 12.97
CA ARG A 283 -1.84 -9.82 13.78
C ARG A 283 -1.35 -10.04 15.20
N THR A 284 -2.08 -9.51 16.17
CA THR A 284 -1.85 -9.76 17.60
C THR A 284 -2.64 -10.98 18.07
N LYS A 285 -2.19 -11.65 19.16
CA LYS A 285 -2.85 -12.84 19.74
C LYS A 285 -4.34 -12.66 19.99
N ASN A 286 -4.72 -11.47 20.41
CA ASN A 286 -6.09 -11.15 20.81
C ASN A 286 -6.98 -10.69 19.62
N PHE A 287 -6.41 -10.53 18.41
CA PHE A 287 -7.19 -10.13 17.25
C PHE A 287 -7.66 -11.37 16.49
N ASN A 288 -8.99 -11.55 16.39
CA ASN A 288 -9.62 -12.76 15.86
C ASN A 288 -10.68 -12.49 14.77
N ILE A 289 -10.75 -11.27 14.23
CA ILE A 289 -11.73 -10.90 13.20
C ILE A 289 -11.07 -10.91 11.82
N LEU A 290 -11.36 -11.91 11.02
CA LEU A 290 -10.87 -11.98 9.64
C LEU A 290 -11.73 -11.14 8.72
N THR A 291 -11.07 -10.30 7.91
CA THR A 291 -11.70 -9.48 6.86
C THR A 291 -10.87 -9.51 5.60
N HIS A 292 -11.47 -9.23 4.44
CA HIS A 292 -10.77 -9.19 3.16
C HIS A 292 -10.11 -10.49 2.72
N HIS A 293 -10.41 -11.61 3.36
CA HIS A 293 -9.95 -12.90 2.87
C HIS A 293 -10.88 -13.37 1.73
N ILE A 294 -10.80 -12.59 0.65
CA ILE A 294 -11.66 -12.68 -0.53
C ILE A 294 -10.81 -13.03 -1.76
N ALA A 295 -11.18 -14.10 -2.46
CA ALA A 295 -10.49 -14.52 -3.67
C ALA A 295 -11.18 -14.00 -4.94
N ARG A 296 -10.39 -13.86 -6.00
CA ARG A 296 -10.89 -13.65 -7.34
C ARG A 296 -11.53 -14.95 -7.86
N TYR A 297 -12.59 -14.81 -8.64
CA TYR A 297 -13.09 -15.94 -9.42
C TYR A 297 -12.02 -16.37 -10.43
N ASN A 298 -11.78 -17.67 -10.49
CA ASN A 298 -10.92 -18.32 -11.46
C ASN A 298 -11.72 -19.42 -12.14
N ASN A 299 -11.82 -19.39 -13.47
CA ASN A 299 -12.50 -20.40 -14.23
C ASN A 299 -11.67 -21.70 -14.31
N GLU A 300 -12.24 -22.77 -14.87
CA GLU A 300 -11.56 -24.07 -14.96
C GLU A 300 -10.23 -24.01 -15.73
N ASN A 301 -10.16 -23.23 -16.82
CA ASN A 301 -8.90 -23.05 -17.56
C ASN A 301 -7.84 -22.34 -16.73
N ASP A 302 -8.22 -21.32 -15.95
CA ASP A 302 -7.30 -20.64 -15.05
C ASP A 302 -6.77 -21.60 -14.00
N ARG A 303 -7.64 -22.43 -13.41
CA ARG A 303 -7.26 -23.43 -12.41
C ARG A 303 -6.33 -24.50 -13.00
N GLU A 304 -6.59 -24.97 -14.21
CA GLU A 304 -5.69 -25.89 -14.91
C GLU A 304 -4.33 -25.28 -15.15
N ILE A 305 -4.25 -24.03 -15.62
CA ILE A 305 -2.98 -23.33 -15.79
C ILE A 305 -2.25 -23.18 -14.45
N TYR A 306 -2.99 -22.88 -13.36
CA TYR A 306 -2.38 -22.74 -12.04
C TYR A 306 -1.84 -24.07 -11.51
N SER A 307 -2.52 -25.19 -11.77
CA SER A 307 -2.00 -26.52 -11.45
C SER A 307 -0.68 -26.78 -12.15
N ILE A 308 -0.60 -26.52 -13.47
CA ILE A 308 0.63 -26.66 -14.24
C ILE A 308 1.74 -25.74 -13.70
N ALA A 309 1.41 -24.49 -13.38
CA ALA A 309 2.36 -23.52 -12.87
C ALA A 309 2.94 -23.96 -11.50
N LEU A 310 2.08 -24.48 -10.63
CA LEU A 310 2.50 -24.99 -9.31
C LEU A 310 3.35 -26.25 -9.43
N ASP A 311 2.99 -27.18 -10.33
CA ASP A 311 3.78 -28.40 -10.58
C ASP A 311 5.17 -28.04 -11.09
N LYS A 312 5.28 -27.17 -12.08
CA LYS A 312 6.59 -26.69 -12.58
C LYS A 312 7.39 -25.97 -11.50
N TRP A 313 6.72 -25.13 -10.70
CA TRP A 313 7.41 -24.41 -9.65
C TRP A 313 7.98 -25.34 -8.59
N PHE A 314 7.17 -26.28 -8.06
CA PHE A 314 7.60 -27.13 -6.96
C PHE A 314 8.52 -28.28 -7.39
N ASN A 315 8.34 -28.82 -8.60
CA ASN A 315 9.13 -29.97 -9.06
C ASN A 315 10.41 -29.55 -9.81
N GLU A 316 10.37 -28.45 -10.55
CA GLU A 316 11.43 -28.01 -11.45
C GLU A 316 12.08 -26.68 -11.03
N ASN A 317 11.56 -26.00 -9.99
CA ASN A 317 11.91 -24.62 -9.62
C ASN A 317 11.88 -23.68 -10.85
N HIS A 318 10.94 -23.93 -11.75
CA HIS A 318 10.81 -23.26 -13.03
C HIS A 318 9.50 -22.47 -13.09
N ARG A 319 9.56 -21.22 -13.57
CA ARG A 319 8.39 -20.41 -13.81
C ARG A 319 7.73 -20.83 -15.12
N LEU A 320 6.44 -21.17 -15.08
CA LEU A 320 5.66 -21.51 -16.27
C LEU A 320 5.68 -20.35 -17.29
N GLN A 321 6.15 -20.65 -18.51
CA GLN A 321 6.11 -19.72 -19.63
C GLN A 321 4.80 -19.87 -20.42
N TYR A 322 4.36 -18.80 -21.09
CA TYR A 322 3.08 -18.82 -21.82
C TYR A 322 3.05 -19.85 -22.96
N ASN A 323 4.17 -20.08 -23.62
CA ASN A 323 4.30 -21.08 -24.69
C ASN A 323 4.33 -22.54 -24.20
N GLU A 324 4.49 -22.78 -22.90
CA GLU A 324 4.52 -24.11 -22.29
C GLU A 324 3.14 -24.61 -21.86
N ILE A 325 2.14 -23.73 -21.79
CA ILE A 325 0.76 -24.16 -21.51
C ILE A 325 0.15 -24.85 -22.75
N PRO A 326 -0.79 -25.79 -22.57
CA PRO A 326 -1.50 -26.44 -23.66
C PRO A 326 -2.07 -25.43 -24.66
N ILE A 327 -1.96 -25.71 -25.98
CA ILE A 327 -2.36 -24.79 -27.05
C ILE A 327 -3.82 -24.31 -26.88
N ARG A 328 -4.72 -25.18 -26.43
CA ARG A 328 -6.14 -24.85 -26.16
C ARG A 328 -6.34 -23.75 -25.09
N LEU A 329 -5.37 -23.56 -24.21
CA LEU A 329 -5.38 -22.55 -23.15
C LEU A 329 -4.67 -21.24 -23.54
N GLN A 330 -3.95 -21.23 -24.69
CA GLN A 330 -3.24 -20.05 -25.19
C GLN A 330 -4.18 -19.08 -25.91
N ARG A 331 -4.94 -18.27 -25.13
CA ARG A 331 -5.97 -17.39 -25.67
C ARG A 331 -5.48 -16.00 -26.15
N HIS A 332 -4.25 -15.60 -25.78
CA HIS A 332 -3.73 -14.28 -26.15
C HIS A 332 -3.07 -14.27 -27.53
N LYS A 333 -3.41 -13.28 -28.35
CA LYS A 333 -2.80 -13.09 -29.68
C LYS A 333 -1.29 -12.79 -29.59
N ASN A 334 -0.86 -12.00 -28.61
CA ASN A 334 0.55 -11.67 -28.38
C ASN A 334 1.16 -12.60 -27.33
N LYS A 335 1.72 -13.70 -27.80
CA LYS A 335 2.34 -14.73 -26.94
C LYS A 335 3.60 -14.23 -26.23
N ASN A 336 4.40 -13.38 -26.89
CA ASN A 336 5.65 -12.86 -26.36
C ASN A 336 5.45 -11.88 -25.21
N ALA A 337 4.43 -11.02 -25.26
CA ALA A 337 4.12 -10.06 -24.21
C ALA A 337 3.63 -10.73 -22.91
N ASN A 338 3.14 -11.97 -22.99
CA ASN A 338 2.57 -12.71 -21.87
C ASN A 338 3.46 -13.81 -21.32
N GLN A 339 4.71 -13.96 -21.79
CA GLN A 339 5.60 -15.05 -21.38
C GLN A 339 5.74 -15.23 -19.88
N ASN A 340 5.81 -14.12 -19.15
CA ASN A 340 6.02 -14.11 -17.70
C ASN A 340 4.73 -13.90 -16.89
N ARG A 341 3.56 -14.22 -17.45
CA ARG A 341 2.27 -13.93 -16.81
C ARG A 341 1.97 -14.83 -15.62
N PHE A 342 2.30 -16.11 -15.71
CA PHE A 342 1.96 -17.07 -14.65
C PHE A 342 3.06 -17.14 -13.62
N ASN A 343 2.85 -16.47 -12.48
CA ASN A 343 3.84 -16.40 -11.44
C ASN A 343 3.28 -16.91 -10.10
N VAL A 344 3.85 -17.99 -9.62
CA VAL A 344 3.56 -18.52 -8.29
C VAL A 344 4.27 -17.64 -7.26
N ILE A 345 3.56 -17.27 -6.19
CA ILE A 345 4.20 -16.61 -5.06
C ILE A 345 5.16 -17.59 -4.40
N LYS A 346 6.42 -17.17 -4.30
CA LYS A 346 7.52 -17.97 -3.73
C LYS A 346 7.45 -17.99 -2.19
N ALA A 347 6.33 -18.49 -1.67
CA ALA A 347 6.09 -18.46 -0.23
C ALA A 347 6.99 -19.39 0.58
N ASN A 348 7.71 -20.32 -0.07
CA ASN A 348 8.78 -21.13 0.51
C ASN A 348 10.10 -20.34 0.70
N GLU A 349 10.21 -19.14 0.16
CA GLU A 349 11.33 -18.22 0.39
C GLU A 349 11.02 -17.26 1.54
N LYS A 350 12.06 -16.66 2.12
CA LYS A 350 11.91 -15.65 3.19
C LYS A 350 11.34 -14.33 2.70
N ILE A 351 11.51 -14.02 1.40
CA ILE A 351 11.13 -12.74 0.79
C ILE A 351 10.57 -13.02 -0.61
N VAL A 352 9.45 -12.40 -0.93
CA VAL A 352 8.84 -12.50 -2.26
C VAL A 352 9.06 -11.23 -3.09
N ASN A 353 8.76 -11.33 -4.38
CA ASN A 353 8.79 -10.19 -5.29
C ASN A 353 7.75 -9.13 -4.90
N THR A 354 8.02 -7.88 -5.29
CA THR A 354 7.12 -6.75 -5.02
C THR A 354 5.72 -6.99 -5.58
N ILE A 355 4.70 -6.92 -4.72
CA ILE A 355 3.30 -6.85 -5.15
C ILE A 355 3.01 -5.44 -5.65
N VAL A 356 2.45 -5.35 -6.85
CA VAL A 356 2.09 -4.06 -7.47
C VAL A 356 0.60 -3.99 -7.75
N ALA A 357 0.05 -2.78 -7.91
CA ALA A 357 -1.37 -2.53 -8.13
C ALA A 357 -1.98 -3.29 -9.33
N HIS A 358 -1.16 -3.84 -10.22
CA HIS A 358 -1.61 -4.69 -11.33
C HIS A 358 -2.37 -5.95 -10.84
N ILE A 359 -2.15 -6.40 -9.61
CA ILE A 359 -2.95 -7.49 -8.99
C ILE A 359 -4.45 -7.20 -9.04
N SER A 360 -4.86 -5.93 -9.02
CA SER A 360 -6.27 -5.53 -9.16
C SER A 360 -6.88 -5.92 -10.51
N ILE A 361 -6.07 -5.99 -11.57
CA ILE A 361 -6.47 -6.29 -12.95
C ILE A 361 -6.21 -7.76 -13.28
N ASP A 362 -5.02 -8.26 -12.98
CA ASP A 362 -4.56 -9.60 -13.37
C ASP A 362 -3.94 -10.36 -12.18
N GLY A 363 -4.68 -11.37 -11.70
CA GLY A 363 -4.25 -12.26 -10.61
C GLY A 363 -3.22 -13.31 -11.03
N HIS A 364 -3.02 -13.57 -12.32
CA HIS A 364 -2.11 -14.60 -12.82
C HIS A 364 -0.62 -14.35 -12.45
N TYR A 365 -0.28 -13.10 -12.14
CA TYR A 365 1.06 -12.75 -11.64
C TYR A 365 1.26 -13.08 -10.15
N TYR A 366 0.20 -13.56 -9.46
CA TYR A 366 0.19 -13.74 -8.00
C TYR A 366 -0.59 -15.00 -7.62
N ILE A 367 -0.19 -16.16 -8.20
CA ILE A 367 -0.82 -17.45 -7.94
C ILE A 367 -0.50 -17.88 -6.51
N HIS A 368 -1.53 -18.27 -5.76
CA HIS A 368 -1.38 -18.78 -4.40
C HIS A 368 -0.56 -20.08 -4.39
N PRO A 369 0.38 -20.27 -3.45
CA PRO A 369 1.32 -21.37 -3.48
C PRO A 369 0.72 -22.73 -3.07
N ASP A 370 -0.48 -22.80 -2.52
CA ASP A 370 -1.14 -24.03 -2.12
C ASP A 370 -1.83 -24.69 -3.32
N LYS A 371 -1.35 -25.89 -3.71
CA LYS A 371 -1.91 -26.69 -4.81
C LYS A 371 -3.39 -27.06 -4.63
N LYS A 372 -3.90 -27.06 -3.41
CA LYS A 372 -5.32 -27.36 -3.13
C LYS A 372 -6.25 -26.19 -3.43
N GLN A 373 -5.73 -24.97 -3.51
CA GLN A 373 -6.55 -23.75 -3.64
C GLN A 373 -6.65 -23.23 -5.07
N LEU A 374 -5.72 -23.49 -5.98
CA LEU A 374 -5.71 -23.13 -7.41
C LEU A 374 -6.32 -21.75 -7.72
N ARG A 375 -5.90 -20.71 -6.99
CA ARG A 375 -6.39 -19.33 -7.09
C ARG A 375 -5.24 -18.32 -7.03
N SER A 376 -5.54 -17.07 -7.30
CA SER A 376 -4.64 -15.96 -6.96
C SER A 376 -4.76 -15.60 -5.48
N LEU A 377 -3.83 -14.78 -4.98
CA LEU A 377 -3.88 -14.25 -3.62
C LEU A 377 -5.22 -13.55 -3.33
N SER A 378 -5.70 -13.69 -2.11
CA SER A 378 -6.76 -12.85 -1.56
C SER A 378 -6.25 -11.44 -1.24
N VAL A 379 -7.18 -10.51 -1.00
CA VAL A 379 -6.82 -9.14 -0.57
C VAL A 379 -6.04 -9.18 0.74
N ARG A 380 -6.46 -10.01 1.71
CA ARG A 380 -5.77 -10.13 3.01
C ARG A 380 -4.36 -10.68 2.88
N GLU A 381 -4.16 -11.71 2.07
CA GLU A 381 -2.83 -12.26 1.81
C GLU A 381 -1.89 -11.23 1.17
N ALA A 382 -2.38 -10.52 0.15
CA ALA A 382 -1.62 -9.44 -0.49
C ALA A 382 -1.29 -8.29 0.48
N ALA A 383 -2.22 -7.93 1.37
CA ALA A 383 -2.04 -6.92 2.40
C ALA A 383 -0.98 -7.33 3.44
N ARG A 384 -1.02 -8.59 3.91
CA ARG A 384 -0.02 -9.12 4.86
C ARG A 384 1.39 -9.12 4.29
N ILE A 385 1.57 -9.52 3.04
CA ILE A 385 2.87 -9.47 2.35
C ILE A 385 3.41 -8.03 2.28
N GLN A 386 2.53 -7.03 2.29
CA GLN A 386 2.88 -5.61 2.34
C GLN A 386 2.90 -5.05 3.78
N SER A 387 2.81 -5.92 4.80
CA SER A 387 2.84 -5.59 6.23
C SER A 387 1.69 -4.69 6.71
N PHE A 388 0.54 -4.70 6.01
CA PHE A 388 -0.67 -4.11 6.56
C PHE A 388 -1.21 -4.97 7.70
N PRO A 389 -1.65 -4.38 8.82
CA PRO A 389 -2.23 -5.13 9.92
C PRO A 389 -3.60 -5.71 9.55
N ASP A 390 -3.97 -6.81 10.19
CA ASP A 390 -5.24 -7.50 9.93
C ASP A 390 -6.47 -6.67 10.33
N ASP A 391 -6.29 -5.74 11.25
CA ASP A 391 -7.30 -4.74 11.62
C ASP A 391 -7.41 -3.58 10.61
N PHE A 392 -6.59 -3.56 9.55
CA PHE A 392 -6.70 -2.56 8.50
C PHE A 392 -7.80 -2.95 7.51
N TYR A 393 -8.83 -2.11 7.42
CA TYR A 393 -9.97 -2.33 6.54
C TYR A 393 -9.89 -1.45 5.30
N PHE A 394 -9.92 -2.07 4.12
CA PHE A 394 -9.92 -1.37 2.83
C PHE A 394 -11.35 -1.19 2.33
N GLU A 395 -11.74 0.03 2.02
CA GLU A 395 -13.08 0.34 1.52
C GLU A 395 -13.19 0.16 0.00
N GLY A 396 -14.38 -0.22 -0.45
CA GLY A 396 -14.70 -0.33 -1.86
C GLY A 396 -14.89 -1.76 -2.37
N SER A 397 -14.97 -1.89 -3.68
CA SER A 397 -15.08 -3.21 -4.32
C SER A 397 -13.76 -3.98 -4.18
N ARG A 398 -13.80 -5.31 -4.33
CA ARG A 398 -12.59 -6.15 -4.34
C ARG A 398 -11.50 -5.61 -5.28
N THR A 399 -11.86 -5.11 -6.47
CA THR A 399 -10.88 -4.52 -7.40
C THR A 399 -10.25 -3.25 -6.83
N ALA A 400 -11.03 -2.41 -6.14
CA ALA A 400 -10.53 -1.21 -5.49
C ALA A 400 -9.61 -1.54 -4.30
N THR A 401 -9.94 -2.58 -3.52
CA THR A 401 -9.16 -3.01 -2.35
C THR A 401 -7.79 -3.61 -2.71
N PHE A 402 -7.62 -4.10 -3.94
CA PHE A 402 -6.32 -4.53 -4.47
C PHE A 402 -5.46 -3.39 -5.06
N LYS A 403 -6.05 -2.23 -5.32
CA LYS A 403 -5.37 -1.09 -5.97
C LYS A 403 -4.54 -0.27 -4.97
#